data_d76b18b62a7c534ba5f5cfdf5fe26889
#
_entry.id   d76b18b62a7c534ba5f5cfdf5fe26889
#
_cell.length_a   1.000
_cell.length_b   1.000
_cell.length_c   1.000
_cell.angle_alpha   90.00
_cell.angle_beta   90.00
_cell.angle_gamma   90.00
#
_symmetry.space_group_name_H-M   'P 1'
#
loop_
_entity.id
_entity.type
_entity.pdbx_description
1 polymer ?
#
loop_
_entity_poly.entity_id
_entity_poly.type
_entity_poly.pdbx_seq_one_letter_code
_entity_poly.pdbx_strand_id
1 'polypeptide(L)'
;MTNPIVSYPKLPGTPVSHLPFSPCVVVGDLIFVSGQASVDLEGKIVGDTFEGEFRRSVENVRRVLEAAGSDLAHVVQTRNFVRDAEDLTLYNQLYREYF
;
A
#
# COMPACT_ATOMS: atom_id res chain seq x y z
N MET A 1 4.13 -32.85 1.04
CA MET A 1 4.05 -31.41 1.34
C MET A 1 3.68 -30.67 0.07
N THR A 2 2.60 -29.93 0.10
CA THR A 2 2.18 -29.12 -1.04
C THR A 2 2.67 -27.69 -0.85
N ASN A 3 3.22 -27.10 -1.93
CA ASN A 3 3.56 -25.69 -1.91
C ASN A 3 2.30 -24.84 -1.95
N PRO A 4 2.25 -23.71 -1.26
CA PRO A 4 1.11 -22.79 -1.37
C PRO A 4 1.01 -22.27 -2.81
N ILE A 5 -0.22 -22.07 -3.25
CA ILE A 5 -0.47 -21.43 -4.55
C ILE A 5 -0.13 -19.96 -4.44
N VAL A 6 0.70 -19.50 -5.37
CA VAL A 6 1.06 -18.07 -5.49
C VAL A 6 0.31 -17.50 -6.67
N SER A 7 -0.38 -16.38 -6.45
CA SER A 7 -1.11 -15.69 -7.52
C SER A 7 -0.78 -14.22 -7.55
N TYR A 8 -0.93 -13.63 -8.74
CA TYR A 8 -0.62 -12.23 -9.04
C TYR A 8 -1.87 -11.59 -9.63
N PRO A 9 -2.87 -11.26 -8.80
CA PRO A 9 -4.14 -10.79 -9.33
C PRO A 9 -4.00 -9.45 -10.03
N LYS A 10 -4.79 -9.27 -11.09
CA LYS A 10 -4.99 -7.96 -11.71
C LYS A 10 -6.08 -7.24 -10.95
N LEU A 11 -5.81 -6.02 -10.52
CA LEU A 11 -6.69 -5.28 -9.63
C LEU A 11 -7.13 -3.98 -10.31
N PRO A 12 -8.29 -3.98 -11.00
CA PRO A 12 -8.82 -2.75 -11.59
C PRO A 12 -9.14 -1.72 -10.49
N GLY A 13 -8.99 -0.44 -10.80
CA GLY A 13 -9.25 0.64 -9.86
C GLY A 13 -8.11 0.92 -8.89
N THR A 14 -6.98 0.24 -9.02
CA THR A 14 -5.78 0.53 -8.26
C THR A 14 -4.81 1.36 -9.10
N PRO A 15 -3.82 2.06 -8.49
CA PRO A 15 -2.87 2.84 -9.25
C PRO A 15 -2.11 1.99 -10.27
N VAL A 16 -1.98 2.51 -11.47
CA VAL A 16 -1.18 1.86 -12.53
C VAL A 16 0.28 1.97 -12.15
N SER A 17 1.02 0.86 -12.26
CA SER A 17 2.45 0.87 -12.08
C SER A 17 3.14 0.67 -13.43
N HIS A 18 4.15 1.47 -13.69
CA HIS A 18 5.03 1.33 -14.84
C HIS A 18 6.31 0.57 -14.47
N LEU A 19 6.39 0.08 -13.25
CA LEU A 19 7.53 -0.68 -12.74
C LEU A 19 7.24 -2.18 -12.86
N PRO A 20 8.29 -3.02 -12.93
CA PRO A 20 8.12 -4.46 -13.19
C PRO A 20 7.73 -5.23 -11.92
N PHE A 21 6.60 -4.88 -11.31
CA PHE A 21 6.07 -5.63 -10.18
C PHE A 21 4.55 -5.63 -10.20
N SER A 22 3.96 -6.58 -9.49
CA SER A 22 2.50 -6.69 -9.36
C SER A 22 1.99 -5.81 -8.23
N PRO A 23 0.72 -5.35 -8.28
CA PRO A 23 0.13 -4.57 -7.18
C PRO A 23 0.15 -5.32 -5.86
N CYS A 24 -0.08 -6.62 -5.89
CA CYS A 24 0.06 -7.49 -4.73
C CYS A 24 0.36 -8.91 -5.18
N VAL A 25 0.79 -9.72 -4.21
CA VAL A 25 0.99 -11.16 -4.38
C VAL A 25 0.17 -11.85 -3.31
N VAL A 26 -0.62 -12.83 -3.71
CA VAL A 26 -1.41 -13.64 -2.78
C VAL A 26 -0.76 -15.00 -2.64
N VAL A 27 -0.48 -15.39 -1.39
CA VAL A 27 0.11 -16.68 -1.05
C VAL A 27 -0.75 -17.31 0.03
N GLY A 28 -1.56 -18.33 -0.31
CA GLY A 28 -2.50 -18.90 0.65
C GLY A 28 -3.45 -17.83 1.18
N ASP A 29 -3.45 -17.63 2.48
CA ASP A 29 -4.30 -16.64 3.15
C ASP A 29 -3.62 -15.28 3.36
N LEU A 30 -2.41 -15.11 2.82
CA LEU A 30 -1.64 -13.88 3.00
C LEU A 30 -1.64 -13.05 1.71
N ILE A 31 -1.73 -11.73 1.89
CA ILE A 31 -1.61 -10.76 0.81
C ILE A 31 -0.39 -9.88 1.09
N PHE A 32 0.55 -9.87 0.15
CA PHE A 32 1.72 -9.01 0.20
C PHE A 32 1.49 -7.85 -0.77
N VAL A 33 1.26 -6.66 -0.23
CA VAL A 33 1.02 -5.47 -1.04
C VAL A 33 2.36 -4.85 -1.42
N SER A 34 2.54 -4.58 -2.71
CA SER A 34 3.72 -3.87 -3.19
C SER A 34 3.78 -2.46 -2.65
N GLY A 35 4.96 -1.88 -2.62
CA GLY A 35 5.16 -0.53 -2.13
C GLY A 35 4.22 0.47 -2.79
N GLN A 36 3.51 1.23 -1.98
CA GLN A 36 2.61 2.28 -2.43
C GLN A 36 3.17 3.63 -2.01
N ALA A 37 3.00 4.60 -2.88
CA ALA A 37 3.49 5.94 -2.67
C ALA A 37 2.39 6.97 -2.95
N SER A 38 2.72 8.24 -2.80
CA SER A 38 1.81 9.32 -3.15
C SER A 38 1.75 9.47 -4.67
N VAL A 39 0.91 8.64 -5.28
CA VAL A 39 0.68 8.65 -6.73
C VAL A 39 -0.81 8.66 -7.00
N ASP A 40 -1.20 9.16 -8.18
CA ASP A 40 -2.58 9.09 -8.66
C ASP A 40 -2.87 7.72 -9.29
N LEU A 41 -4.09 7.55 -9.81
CA LEU A 41 -4.50 6.27 -10.40
C LEU A 41 -3.74 5.95 -11.69
N GLU A 42 -3.19 6.95 -12.38
CA GLU A 42 -2.35 6.76 -13.56
C GLU A 42 -0.89 6.44 -13.19
N GLY A 43 -0.57 6.43 -11.90
CA GLY A 43 0.79 6.15 -11.42
C GLY A 43 1.71 7.35 -11.43
N LYS A 44 1.17 8.57 -11.58
CA LYS A 44 1.98 9.79 -11.54
C LYS A 44 2.17 10.25 -10.10
N ILE A 45 3.38 10.68 -9.78
CA ILE A 45 3.71 11.19 -8.44
C ILE A 45 2.92 12.48 -8.19
N VAL A 46 2.27 12.54 -7.01
CA VAL A 46 1.56 13.71 -6.53
C VAL A 46 2.32 14.27 -5.33
N GLY A 47 3.03 15.39 -5.53
CA GLY A 47 3.71 16.08 -4.44
C GLY A 47 2.71 16.83 -3.58
N ASP A 48 2.92 16.80 -2.26
CA ASP A 48 2.02 17.40 -1.29
C ASP A 48 2.80 17.62 0.02
N THR A 49 2.09 18.07 1.06
CA THR A 49 2.63 18.04 2.41
C THR A 49 2.89 16.59 2.83
N PHE A 50 3.69 16.41 3.87
CA PHE A 50 3.92 15.06 4.40
C PHE A 50 2.60 14.36 4.74
N GLU A 51 1.68 15.05 5.38
CA GLU A 51 0.37 14.49 5.71
C GLU A 51 -0.39 14.06 4.46
N GLY A 52 -0.45 14.92 3.44
CA GLY A 52 -1.14 14.60 2.19
C GLY A 52 -0.54 13.41 1.47
N GLU A 53 0.80 13.33 1.42
CA GLU A 53 1.49 12.20 0.81
C GLU A 53 1.29 10.92 1.60
N PHE A 54 1.33 10.99 2.92
CA PHE A 54 1.05 9.85 3.79
C PHE A 54 -0.36 9.31 3.54
N ARG A 55 -1.37 10.19 3.59
CA ARG A 55 -2.76 9.77 3.43
C ARG A 55 -3.02 9.16 2.04
N ARG A 56 -2.42 9.74 1.02
CA ARG A 56 -2.56 9.21 -0.35
C ARG A 56 -1.89 7.84 -0.49
N SER A 57 -0.73 7.66 0.12
CA SER A 57 -0.03 6.36 0.11
C SER A 57 -0.85 5.28 0.81
N VAL A 58 -1.41 5.57 1.99
CA VAL A 58 -2.26 4.63 2.72
C VAL A 58 -3.55 4.35 1.96
N GLU A 59 -4.15 5.37 1.32
CA GLU A 59 -5.35 5.17 0.51
C GLU A 59 -5.07 4.24 -0.68
N ASN A 60 -3.88 4.33 -1.26
CA ASN A 60 -3.48 3.39 -2.32
C ASN A 60 -3.32 1.97 -1.78
N VAL A 61 -2.77 1.79 -0.58
CA VAL A 61 -2.74 0.48 0.08
C VAL A 61 -4.17 -0.04 0.30
N ARG A 62 -5.08 0.81 0.79
CA ARG A 62 -6.49 0.45 0.97
C ARG A 62 -7.11 -0.05 -0.32
N ARG A 63 -6.91 0.67 -1.42
CA ARG A 63 -7.45 0.30 -2.73
C ARG A 63 -6.98 -1.08 -3.18
N VAL A 64 -5.69 -1.36 -3.01
CA VAL A 64 -5.14 -2.67 -3.37
C VAL A 64 -5.74 -3.77 -2.50
N LEU A 65 -5.82 -3.56 -1.19
CA LEU A 65 -6.37 -4.55 -0.26
C LEU A 65 -7.84 -4.82 -0.53
N GLU A 66 -8.64 -3.78 -0.72
CA GLU A 66 -10.08 -3.95 -0.97
C GLU A 66 -10.33 -4.63 -2.32
N ALA A 67 -9.56 -4.28 -3.35
CA ALA A 67 -9.64 -4.95 -4.64
C ALA A 67 -9.25 -6.43 -4.55
N ALA A 68 -8.35 -6.77 -3.63
CA ALA A 68 -7.92 -8.16 -3.39
C ALA A 68 -8.84 -8.90 -2.41
N GLY A 69 -9.89 -8.27 -1.88
CA GLY A 69 -10.86 -8.91 -1.00
C GLY A 69 -10.54 -8.78 0.49
N SER A 70 -9.68 -7.85 0.88
CA SER A 70 -9.35 -7.60 2.28
C SER A 70 -9.60 -6.13 2.64
N ASP A 71 -9.00 -5.64 3.69
CA ASP A 71 -9.12 -4.26 4.13
C ASP A 71 -7.98 -3.88 5.09
N LEU A 72 -7.92 -2.61 5.49
CA LEU A 72 -6.87 -2.11 6.38
C LEU A 72 -6.95 -2.75 7.78
N ALA A 73 -8.12 -3.15 8.23
CA ALA A 73 -8.28 -3.77 9.57
C ALA A 73 -7.59 -5.12 9.69
N HIS A 74 -7.30 -5.77 8.59
CA HIS A 74 -6.63 -7.08 8.56
C HIS A 74 -5.12 -6.98 8.34
N VAL A 75 -4.57 -5.77 8.29
CA VAL A 75 -3.13 -5.58 8.17
C VAL A 75 -2.45 -5.99 9.47
N VAL A 76 -1.44 -6.85 9.38
CA VAL A 76 -0.70 -7.36 10.54
C VAL A 76 0.72 -6.82 10.62
N GLN A 77 1.24 -6.27 9.53
CA GLN A 77 2.58 -5.70 9.49
C GLN A 77 2.67 -4.69 8.35
N THR A 78 3.35 -3.57 8.61
CA THR A 78 3.69 -2.60 7.58
C THR A 78 5.18 -2.34 7.61
N ARG A 79 5.71 -1.90 6.48
CA ARG A 79 7.07 -1.36 6.38
C ARG A 79 6.95 0.02 5.76
N ASN A 80 7.51 1.02 6.42
CA ASN A 80 7.34 2.41 6.01
C ASN A 80 8.70 3.09 5.89
N PHE A 81 8.87 3.90 4.85
CA PHE A 81 10.08 4.64 4.60
C PHE A 81 9.75 6.13 4.66
N VAL A 82 10.33 6.81 5.64
CA VAL A 82 10.15 8.24 5.87
C VAL A 82 11.48 8.92 5.57
N ARG A 83 11.46 9.91 4.67
CA ARG A 83 12.70 10.57 4.23
C ARG A 83 13.36 11.38 5.34
N ASP A 84 12.56 12.17 6.06
CA ASP A 84 13.08 13.13 7.04
C ASP A 84 12.68 12.72 8.45
N ALA A 85 13.67 12.63 9.35
CA ALA A 85 13.44 12.24 10.74
C ALA A 85 12.50 13.20 11.49
N GLU A 86 12.47 14.46 11.09
CA GLU A 86 11.57 15.46 11.69
C GLU A 86 10.08 15.17 11.44
N ASP A 87 9.76 14.35 10.44
CA ASP A 87 8.38 13.96 10.15
C ASP A 87 7.90 12.76 10.98
N LEU A 88 8.77 12.15 11.78
CA LEU A 88 8.41 10.92 12.51
C LEU A 88 7.31 11.13 13.55
N THR A 89 7.27 12.28 14.22
CA THR A 89 6.22 12.57 15.20
C THR A 89 4.85 12.60 14.51
N LEU A 90 4.74 13.33 13.40
CA LEU A 90 3.50 13.41 12.63
C LEU A 90 3.18 12.06 12.02
N TYR A 91 4.18 11.34 11.52
CA TYR A 91 4.00 9.97 11.01
C TYR A 91 3.32 9.08 12.05
N ASN A 92 3.80 9.08 13.29
CA ASN A 92 3.22 8.26 14.35
C ASN A 92 1.77 8.64 14.65
N GLN A 93 1.45 9.93 14.64
CA GLN A 93 0.07 10.41 14.85
C GLN A 93 -0.85 9.95 13.73
N LEU A 94 -0.44 10.10 12.48
CA LEU A 94 -1.23 9.72 11.31
C LEU A 94 -1.38 8.19 11.23
N TYR A 95 -0.32 7.46 11.53
CA TYR A 95 -0.33 5.99 11.50
C TYR A 95 -1.42 5.42 12.41
N ARG A 96 -1.60 6.00 13.59
CA ARG A 96 -2.61 5.55 14.55
C ARG A 96 -4.04 5.73 14.04
N GLU A 97 -4.27 6.63 13.11
CA GLU A 97 -5.61 6.82 12.52
C GLU A 97 -6.01 5.66 11.61
N TYR A 98 -5.04 4.93 11.07
CA TYR A 98 -5.28 3.87 10.07
C TYR A 98 -5.05 2.46 10.62
N PHE A 99 -4.13 2.32 11.57
CA PHE A 99 -3.68 1.00 12.03
C PHE A 99 -3.74 0.82 13.55
#